data_50ea98eaffe6e371c5c25d5a811a4d90
#
_entry.id   50ea98eaffe6e371c5c25d5a811a4d90
#
_cell.length_a   1.000
_cell.length_b   1.000
_cell.length_c   1.000
_cell.angle_alpha   90.00
_cell.angle_beta   90.00
_cell.angle_gamma   90.00
#
_symmetry.space_group_name_H-M   'P 1'
#
loop_
_entity.id
_entity.type
_entity.pdbx_description
1 polymer ?
#
loop_
_entity_poly.entity_id
_entity_poly.type
_entity_poly.pdbx_seq_one_letter_code
_entity_poly.pdbx_strand_id
1 'polypeptide(L)'
;MAFSEHSFDDIISACDESGKKYDIDALKKAYDFAEKAHEGQYRKSGERYFNHPVSVAIILIKLGMDIDTITAAFLHDVVEDTEYTENDIREIFGKDVAMLVQGVTKLKKIKNASREENQAENIRKMLLAMAEDIRVIIIKLADRLHNMRTLSAQSAQKQRDISKETLDVYAPLAHRLGI
;
A
#
# COMPACT_ATOMS: atom_id res chain seq x y z
N MET A 1 -12.21 -18.74 -9.89
CA MET A 1 -10.97 -19.07 -9.14
C MET A 1 -11.24 -18.66 -7.71
N ALA A 2 -11.03 -19.58 -6.75
CA ALA A 2 -11.11 -19.21 -5.34
C ALA A 2 -9.95 -18.26 -5.02
N PHE A 3 -10.25 -17.10 -4.46
CA PHE A 3 -9.22 -16.19 -3.96
C PHE A 3 -8.61 -16.87 -2.73
N SER A 4 -7.27 -17.01 -2.69
CA SER A 4 -6.60 -17.46 -1.47
C SER A 4 -6.71 -16.34 -0.45
N GLU A 5 -7.38 -16.60 0.67
CA GLU A 5 -7.35 -15.70 1.81
C GLU A 5 -5.93 -15.75 2.40
N HIS A 6 -5.33 -14.58 2.57
CA HIS A 6 -4.06 -14.49 3.27
C HIS A 6 -4.29 -14.61 4.77
N SER A 7 -3.50 -15.49 5.38
CA SER A 7 -3.41 -15.64 6.84
C SER A 7 -2.16 -14.94 7.39
N PHE A 8 -2.06 -14.84 8.70
CA PHE A 8 -0.84 -14.33 9.34
C PHE A 8 0.35 -15.29 9.11
N ASP A 9 0.11 -16.58 8.87
CA ASP A 9 1.15 -17.55 8.55
C ASP A 9 1.85 -17.22 7.22
N ASP A 10 1.17 -16.59 6.26
CA ASP A 10 1.80 -16.10 5.02
C ASP A 10 2.79 -14.97 5.30
N ILE A 11 2.52 -14.12 6.31
CA ILE A 11 3.44 -13.08 6.78
C ILE A 11 4.67 -13.72 7.42
N ILE A 12 4.48 -14.70 8.31
CA ILE A 12 5.60 -15.45 8.93
C ILE A 12 6.46 -16.09 7.84
N SER A 13 5.84 -16.79 6.90
CA SER A 13 6.56 -17.43 5.79
C SER A 13 7.37 -16.43 4.96
N ALA A 14 6.79 -15.25 4.68
CA ALA A 14 7.50 -14.20 3.95
C ALA A 14 8.68 -13.62 4.77
N CYS A 15 8.54 -13.48 6.09
CA CYS A 15 9.63 -13.06 6.98
C CYS A 15 10.78 -14.07 6.95
N ASP A 16 10.47 -15.36 7.06
CA ASP A 16 11.47 -16.44 7.02
C ASP A 16 12.19 -16.47 5.66
N GLU A 17 11.44 -16.36 4.55
CA GLU A 17 12.02 -16.32 3.20
C GLU A 17 12.92 -15.10 2.98
N SER A 18 12.63 -13.96 3.63
CA SER A 18 13.43 -12.74 3.49
C SER A 18 14.80 -12.82 4.15
N GLY A 19 14.99 -13.75 5.07
CA GLY A 19 16.21 -13.90 5.88
C GLY A 19 16.45 -12.75 6.88
N LYS A 20 15.51 -11.80 7.01
CA LYS A 20 15.56 -10.70 7.98
C LYS A 20 14.82 -11.06 9.27
N LYS A 21 15.33 -10.55 10.39
CA LYS A 21 14.62 -10.65 11.67
C LYS A 21 13.66 -9.48 11.83
N TYR A 22 12.39 -9.79 12.04
CA TYR A 22 11.35 -8.82 12.31
C TYR A 22 10.77 -9.04 13.72
N ASP A 23 10.23 -7.99 14.30
CA ASP A 23 9.39 -8.06 15.50
C ASP A 23 8.01 -8.60 15.08
N ILE A 24 7.81 -9.90 15.31
CA ILE A 24 6.59 -10.61 14.90
C ILE A 24 5.38 -10.11 15.69
N ASP A 25 5.54 -9.74 16.95
CA ASP A 25 4.45 -9.22 17.78
C ASP A 25 3.99 -7.86 17.26
N ALA A 26 4.92 -6.99 16.84
CA ALA A 26 4.60 -5.71 16.23
C ALA A 26 3.86 -5.89 14.88
N LEU A 27 4.30 -6.84 14.04
CA LEU A 27 3.61 -7.18 12.79
C LEU A 27 2.20 -7.73 13.06
N LYS A 28 2.07 -8.62 14.05
CA LYS A 28 0.77 -9.18 14.44
C LYS A 28 -0.19 -8.11 14.90
N LYS A 29 0.28 -7.16 15.73
CA LYS A 29 -0.53 -6.02 16.18
C LYS A 29 -1.06 -5.19 15.01
N ALA A 30 -0.21 -4.91 14.00
CA ALA A 30 -0.61 -4.15 12.82
C ALA A 30 -1.61 -4.94 11.94
N TYR A 31 -1.36 -6.23 11.75
CA TYR A 31 -2.24 -7.15 11.04
C TYR A 31 -3.63 -7.20 11.66
N ASP A 32 -3.73 -7.47 12.98
CA ASP A 32 -5.01 -7.58 13.68
C ASP A 32 -5.79 -6.26 13.69
N PHE A 33 -5.08 -5.14 13.84
CA PHE A 33 -5.69 -3.83 13.78
C PHE A 33 -6.28 -3.53 12.39
N ALA A 34 -5.52 -3.78 11.32
CA ALA A 34 -5.98 -3.56 9.96
C ALA A 34 -7.12 -4.53 9.56
N GLU A 35 -7.06 -5.79 10.00
CA GLU A 35 -8.14 -6.76 9.79
C GLU A 35 -9.45 -6.29 10.41
N LYS A 36 -9.40 -5.84 11.66
CA LYS A 36 -10.55 -5.30 12.37
C LYS A 36 -11.07 -4.01 11.71
N ALA A 37 -10.17 -3.11 11.31
CA ALA A 37 -10.55 -1.84 10.69
C ALA A 37 -11.30 -2.05 9.37
N HIS A 38 -10.95 -3.08 8.59
CA HIS A 38 -11.57 -3.42 7.31
C HIS A 38 -12.64 -4.52 7.41
N GLU A 39 -13.12 -4.82 8.63
CA GLU A 39 -14.13 -5.86 8.83
C GLU A 39 -15.40 -5.56 8.00
N GLY A 40 -15.91 -6.57 7.31
CA GLY A 40 -17.09 -6.43 6.45
C GLY A 40 -16.87 -5.69 5.12
N GLN A 41 -15.66 -5.22 4.82
CA GLN A 41 -15.36 -4.58 3.55
C GLN A 41 -14.90 -5.61 2.50
N TYR A 42 -15.37 -5.42 1.25
CA TYR A 42 -15.05 -6.28 0.12
C TYR A 42 -14.61 -5.47 -1.10
N ARG A 43 -13.68 -6.03 -1.86
CA ARG A 43 -13.26 -5.48 -3.15
C ARG A 43 -14.30 -5.80 -4.24
N LYS A 44 -14.20 -5.15 -5.40
CA LYS A 44 -15.05 -5.44 -6.57
C LYS A 44 -14.94 -6.88 -7.08
N SER A 45 -13.84 -7.56 -6.77
CA SER A 45 -13.63 -8.98 -7.03
C SER A 45 -14.51 -9.91 -6.17
N GLY A 46 -15.11 -9.39 -5.09
CA GLY A 46 -15.77 -10.18 -4.05
C GLY A 46 -14.84 -10.69 -2.95
N GLU A 47 -13.55 -10.41 -3.04
CA GLU A 47 -12.53 -10.74 -2.06
C GLU A 47 -12.61 -9.79 -0.84
N ARG A 48 -12.29 -10.30 0.38
CA ARG A 48 -12.14 -9.44 1.57
C ARG A 48 -11.15 -8.32 1.29
N TYR A 49 -11.51 -7.08 1.63
CA TYR A 49 -10.64 -5.92 1.37
C TYR A 49 -9.26 -6.09 2.03
N PHE A 50 -9.24 -6.65 3.23
CA PHE A 50 -8.05 -6.86 4.04
C PHE A 50 -6.94 -7.69 3.35
N ASN A 51 -7.26 -8.57 2.40
CA ASN A 51 -6.24 -9.31 1.64
C ASN A 51 -5.29 -8.38 0.86
N HIS A 52 -5.76 -7.18 0.50
CA HIS A 52 -4.94 -6.20 -0.20
C HIS A 52 -3.77 -5.66 0.64
N PRO A 53 -3.99 -5.04 1.81
CA PRO A 53 -2.88 -4.57 2.63
C PRO A 53 -1.94 -5.71 3.06
N VAL A 54 -2.44 -6.92 3.29
CA VAL A 54 -1.59 -8.10 3.57
C VAL A 54 -0.67 -8.40 2.38
N SER A 55 -1.21 -8.43 1.16
CA SER A 55 -0.40 -8.66 -0.05
C SER A 55 0.66 -7.57 -0.26
N VAL A 56 0.33 -6.30 0.02
CA VAL A 56 1.29 -5.18 -0.04
C VAL A 56 2.39 -5.36 0.99
N ALA A 57 2.05 -5.74 2.22
CA ALA A 57 3.02 -6.03 3.28
C ALA A 57 3.97 -7.18 2.89
N ILE A 58 3.45 -8.27 2.32
CA ILE A 58 4.28 -9.40 1.82
C ILE A 58 5.27 -8.93 0.76
N ILE A 59 4.85 -8.07 -0.18
CA ILE A 59 5.76 -7.51 -1.19
C ILE A 59 6.91 -6.75 -0.52
N LEU A 60 6.61 -5.93 0.48
CA LEU A 60 7.60 -5.12 1.20
C LEU A 60 8.54 -5.95 2.08
N ILE A 61 8.02 -7.01 2.72
CA ILE A 61 8.85 -7.99 3.44
C ILE A 61 9.85 -8.65 2.49
N LYS A 62 9.41 -9.08 1.30
CA LYS A 62 10.28 -9.69 0.27
C LYS A 62 11.31 -8.70 -0.30
N LEU A 63 11.01 -7.41 -0.30
CA LEU A 63 11.96 -6.34 -0.60
C LEU A 63 12.90 -6.01 0.58
N GLY A 64 12.69 -6.65 1.73
CA GLY A 64 13.51 -6.45 2.92
C GLY A 64 13.35 -5.08 3.56
N MET A 65 12.17 -4.48 3.49
CA MET A 65 11.89 -3.17 4.12
C MET A 65 11.88 -3.26 5.64
N ASP A 66 12.00 -2.12 6.31
CA ASP A 66 11.94 -2.02 7.77
C ASP A 66 10.52 -2.22 8.32
N ILE A 67 10.43 -2.45 9.63
CA ILE A 67 9.17 -2.78 10.33
C ILE A 67 8.13 -1.66 10.22
N ASP A 68 8.55 -0.39 10.26
CA ASP A 68 7.64 0.76 10.19
C ASP A 68 7.01 0.86 8.79
N THR A 69 7.80 0.59 7.74
CA THR A 69 7.33 0.53 6.36
C THR A 69 6.29 -0.57 6.16
N ILE A 70 6.54 -1.77 6.71
CA ILE A 70 5.62 -2.91 6.62
C ILE A 70 4.36 -2.63 7.42
N THR A 71 4.49 -2.06 8.64
CA THR A 71 3.35 -1.64 9.47
C THR A 71 2.51 -0.59 8.74
N ALA A 72 3.14 0.42 8.14
CA ALA A 72 2.44 1.43 7.35
C ALA A 72 1.72 0.82 6.14
N ALA A 73 2.23 -0.25 5.55
CA ALA A 73 1.56 -0.96 4.46
C ALA A 73 0.26 -1.66 4.91
N PHE A 74 0.22 -2.25 6.11
CA PHE A 74 -1.04 -2.76 6.65
C PHE A 74 -2.08 -1.65 6.86
N LEU A 75 -1.63 -0.44 7.19
CA LEU A 75 -2.48 0.67 7.64
C LEU A 75 -2.76 1.72 6.56
N HIS A 76 -2.18 1.60 5.35
CA HIS A 76 -2.17 2.67 4.35
C HIS A 76 -3.55 3.10 3.85
N ASP A 77 -4.53 2.21 3.91
CA ASP A 77 -5.92 2.47 3.52
C ASP A 77 -6.84 2.73 4.73
N VAL A 78 -6.39 2.44 5.97
CA VAL A 78 -7.22 2.54 7.18
C VAL A 78 -7.77 3.96 7.38
N VAL A 79 -6.91 4.98 7.26
CA VAL A 79 -7.32 6.38 7.48
C VAL A 79 -8.27 6.90 6.38
N GLU A 80 -8.24 6.30 5.18
CA GLU A 80 -9.10 6.73 4.08
C GLU A 80 -10.44 6.00 4.05
N ASP A 81 -10.43 4.72 4.36
CA ASP A 81 -11.54 3.81 4.09
C ASP A 81 -12.26 3.37 5.39
N THR A 82 -11.85 3.89 6.54
CA THR A 82 -12.45 3.60 7.85
C THR A 82 -12.61 4.87 8.69
N GLU A 83 -13.14 4.74 9.89
CA GLU A 83 -13.34 5.86 10.85
C GLU A 83 -12.08 6.24 11.66
N TYR A 84 -10.98 5.48 11.53
CA TYR A 84 -9.74 5.79 12.21
C TYR A 84 -9.03 7.02 11.60
N THR A 85 -8.45 7.84 12.46
CA THR A 85 -7.74 9.07 12.10
C THR A 85 -6.22 8.89 12.11
N GLU A 86 -5.49 9.85 11.55
CA GLU A 86 -4.02 9.90 11.65
C GLU A 86 -3.54 9.94 13.12
N ASN A 87 -4.31 10.59 14.03
CA ASN A 87 -3.97 10.64 15.44
C ASN A 87 -4.08 9.27 16.10
N ASP A 88 -5.10 8.49 15.76
CA ASP A 88 -5.25 7.12 16.28
C ASP A 88 -4.04 6.25 15.83
N ILE A 89 -3.64 6.35 14.58
CA ILE A 89 -2.45 5.64 14.08
C ILE A 89 -1.20 6.09 14.83
N ARG A 90 -1.04 7.39 15.08
CA ARG A 90 0.10 7.94 15.83
C ARG A 90 0.16 7.46 17.27
N GLU A 91 -0.96 7.41 17.95
CA GLU A 91 -1.04 6.95 19.34
C GLU A 91 -0.75 5.46 19.48
N ILE A 92 -1.23 4.65 18.52
CA ILE A 92 -1.14 3.18 18.58
C ILE A 92 0.19 2.65 18.04
N PHE A 93 0.70 3.23 16.93
CA PHE A 93 1.83 2.72 16.16
C PHE A 93 3.04 3.67 16.11
N GLY A 94 2.90 4.87 16.65
CA GLY A 94 3.99 5.84 16.73
C GLY A 94 4.02 6.83 15.55
N LYS A 95 4.92 7.83 15.70
CA LYS A 95 5.01 8.97 14.79
C LYS A 95 5.46 8.58 13.39
N ASP A 96 6.43 7.67 13.28
CA ASP A 96 7.05 7.33 11.99
C ASP A 96 6.07 6.55 11.10
N VAL A 97 5.35 5.58 11.66
CA VAL A 97 4.28 4.88 10.96
C VAL A 97 3.16 5.84 10.52
N ALA A 98 2.71 6.75 11.41
CA ALA A 98 1.67 7.72 11.07
C ALA A 98 2.11 8.66 9.94
N MET A 99 3.38 9.10 9.93
CA MET A 99 3.94 9.94 8.88
C MET A 99 3.94 9.20 7.52
N LEU A 100 4.33 7.92 7.49
CA LEU A 100 4.31 7.10 6.28
C LEU A 100 2.89 6.93 5.75
N VAL A 101 1.93 6.57 6.61
CA VAL A 101 0.51 6.44 6.24
C VAL A 101 -0.02 7.75 5.68
N GLN A 102 0.22 8.88 6.34
CA GLN A 102 -0.17 10.22 5.86
C GLN A 102 0.43 10.53 4.49
N GLY A 103 1.73 10.21 4.29
CA GLY A 103 2.41 10.41 3.02
C GLY A 103 1.73 9.66 1.87
N VAL A 104 1.40 8.38 2.08
CA VAL A 104 0.70 7.55 1.09
C VAL A 104 -0.71 8.09 0.81
N THR A 105 -1.45 8.50 1.84
CA THR A 105 -2.79 9.10 1.72
C THR A 105 -2.78 10.39 0.89
N LYS A 106 -1.81 11.28 1.12
CA LYS A 106 -1.66 12.53 0.35
C LYS A 106 -1.43 12.28 -1.14
N LEU A 107 -0.77 11.18 -1.51
CA LEU A 107 -0.55 10.83 -2.91
C LEU A 107 -1.82 10.39 -3.65
N LYS A 108 -2.86 9.94 -2.95
CA LYS A 108 -4.12 9.50 -3.55
C LYS A 108 -5.09 10.65 -3.88
N LYS A 109 -5.03 11.77 -3.17
CA LYS A 109 -6.04 12.85 -3.20
C LYS A 109 -5.94 13.78 -4.42
N ILE A 110 -5.97 13.26 -5.66
CA ILE A 110 -6.09 14.10 -6.85
C ILE A 110 -7.27 13.62 -7.70
N LYS A 111 -8.41 14.30 -7.52
CA LYS A 111 -9.56 14.18 -8.43
C LYS A 111 -9.97 15.61 -8.80
N ASN A 112 -9.97 15.98 -10.09
CA ASN A 112 -10.60 17.17 -10.69
C ASN A 112 -9.70 18.13 -11.53
N ALA A 113 -8.69 17.60 -12.25
CA ALA A 113 -8.00 18.37 -13.27
C ALA A 113 -8.01 17.61 -14.60
N SER A 114 -7.61 18.24 -15.70
CA SER A 114 -7.41 17.56 -16.98
C SER A 114 -6.40 16.43 -16.83
N ARG A 115 -6.43 15.44 -17.74
CA ARG A 115 -5.58 14.24 -17.66
C ARG A 115 -4.09 14.56 -17.60
N GLU A 116 -3.66 15.55 -18.37
CA GLU A 116 -2.25 15.98 -18.47
C GLU A 116 -1.81 16.75 -17.22
N GLU A 117 -2.66 17.65 -16.72
CA GLU A 117 -2.44 18.38 -15.47
C GLU A 117 -2.38 17.43 -14.27
N ASN A 118 -3.24 16.40 -14.24
CA ASN A 118 -3.23 15.37 -13.20
C ASN A 118 -1.93 14.57 -13.21
N GLN A 119 -1.37 14.25 -14.39
CA GLN A 119 -0.12 13.49 -14.50
C GLN A 119 1.08 14.29 -13.97
N ALA A 120 1.20 15.56 -14.36
CA ALA A 120 2.26 16.45 -13.89
C ALA A 120 2.18 16.68 -12.36
N GLU A 121 0.98 16.90 -11.85
CA GLU A 121 0.76 17.09 -10.41
C GLU A 121 1.01 15.80 -9.61
N ASN A 122 0.68 14.64 -10.16
CA ASN A 122 1.00 13.35 -9.56
C ASN A 122 2.51 13.15 -9.43
N ILE A 123 3.27 13.41 -10.50
CA ILE A 123 4.74 13.32 -10.49
C ILE A 123 5.31 14.31 -9.47
N ARG A 124 4.84 15.56 -9.46
CA ARG A 124 5.29 16.58 -8.49
C ARG A 124 5.08 16.13 -7.04
N LYS A 125 3.90 15.60 -6.70
CA LYS A 125 3.61 15.10 -5.35
C LYS A 125 4.46 13.91 -4.98
N MET A 126 4.69 12.99 -5.93
CA MET A 126 5.60 11.87 -5.71
C MET A 126 7.03 12.34 -5.42
N LEU A 127 7.53 13.33 -6.17
CA LEU A 127 8.86 13.92 -5.91
C LEU A 127 8.93 14.60 -4.55
N LEU A 128 7.89 15.32 -4.14
CA LEU A 128 7.82 15.93 -2.81
C LEU A 128 7.79 14.86 -1.70
N ALA A 129 6.97 13.82 -1.87
CA ALA A 129 6.92 12.72 -0.90
C ALA A 129 8.27 11.97 -0.81
N MET A 130 8.96 11.78 -1.93
CA MET A 130 10.32 11.20 -1.94
C MET A 130 11.32 12.06 -1.19
N ALA A 131 11.19 13.39 -1.26
CA ALA A 131 12.06 14.31 -0.54
C ALA A 131 11.80 14.29 0.98
N GLU A 132 10.59 13.98 1.41
CA GLU A 132 10.23 13.80 2.83
C GLU A 132 10.67 12.42 3.32
N ASP A 133 10.24 11.34 2.67
CA ASP A 133 10.63 9.97 2.99
C ASP A 133 10.40 9.03 1.78
N ILE A 134 11.47 8.44 1.27
CA ILE A 134 11.41 7.55 0.10
C ILE A 134 10.52 6.32 0.34
N ARG A 135 10.36 5.88 1.59
CA ARG A 135 9.54 4.72 1.96
C ARG A 135 8.08 4.90 1.54
N VAL A 136 7.57 6.13 1.54
CA VAL A 136 6.21 6.46 1.05
C VAL A 136 6.03 6.01 -0.40
N ILE A 137 7.00 6.27 -1.27
CA ILE A 137 6.95 5.86 -2.67
C ILE A 137 7.10 4.35 -2.81
N ILE A 138 7.95 3.72 -2.00
CA ILE A 138 8.12 2.26 -2.03
C ILE A 138 6.80 1.56 -1.65
N ILE A 139 6.11 2.02 -0.60
CA ILE A 139 4.76 1.52 -0.25
C ILE A 139 3.80 1.72 -1.42
N LYS A 140 3.81 2.90 -2.05
CA LYS A 140 2.92 3.20 -3.18
C LYS A 140 3.20 2.35 -4.41
N LEU A 141 4.46 2.01 -4.68
CA LEU A 141 4.85 1.09 -5.76
C LEU A 141 4.39 -0.34 -5.47
N ALA A 142 4.51 -0.80 -4.21
CA ALA A 142 4.02 -2.11 -3.79
C ALA A 142 2.47 -2.20 -3.90
N ASP A 143 1.73 -1.15 -3.47
CA ASP A 143 0.28 -1.02 -3.68
C ASP A 143 -0.06 -1.09 -5.17
N ARG A 144 0.62 -0.32 -6.01
CA ARG A 144 0.41 -0.33 -7.46
C ARG A 144 0.68 -1.70 -8.07
N LEU A 145 1.75 -2.37 -7.66
CA LEU A 145 2.08 -3.72 -8.13
C LEU A 145 0.96 -4.72 -7.80
N HIS A 146 0.44 -4.69 -6.56
CA HIS A 146 -0.68 -5.56 -6.20
C HIS A 146 -1.95 -5.21 -7.00
N ASN A 147 -2.27 -3.93 -7.19
CA ASN A 147 -3.40 -3.49 -8.00
C ASN A 147 -3.27 -3.94 -9.47
N MET A 148 -2.06 -3.99 -10.03
CA MET A 148 -1.82 -4.54 -11.37
C MET A 148 -2.03 -6.05 -11.42
N ARG A 149 -1.63 -6.81 -10.39
CA ARG A 149 -1.86 -8.26 -10.29
C ARG A 149 -3.35 -8.64 -10.22
N THR A 150 -4.18 -7.76 -9.67
CA THR A 150 -5.63 -7.95 -9.51
C THR A 150 -6.47 -7.15 -10.51
N LEU A 151 -5.84 -6.62 -11.56
CA LEU A 151 -6.44 -5.66 -12.50
C LEU A 151 -7.62 -6.25 -13.28
N SER A 152 -7.65 -7.57 -13.52
CA SER A 152 -8.71 -8.28 -14.25
C SER A 152 -10.11 -8.13 -13.64
N ALA A 153 -10.20 -7.83 -12.33
CA ALA A 153 -11.47 -7.59 -11.65
C ALA A 153 -12.07 -6.19 -11.94
N GLN A 154 -11.34 -5.31 -12.62
CA GLN A 154 -11.81 -3.97 -12.97
C GLN A 154 -12.49 -3.94 -14.34
N SER A 155 -13.35 -2.91 -14.59
CA SER A 155 -13.92 -2.68 -15.90
C SER A 155 -12.83 -2.40 -16.95
N ALA A 156 -13.10 -2.73 -18.22
CA ALA A 156 -12.15 -2.55 -19.32
C ALA A 156 -11.61 -1.11 -19.43
N GLN A 157 -12.45 -0.10 -19.14
CA GLN A 157 -11.99 1.30 -19.11
C GLN A 157 -11.01 1.55 -17.99
N LYS A 158 -11.31 1.09 -16.75
CA LYS A 158 -10.39 1.24 -15.61
C LYS A 158 -9.09 0.46 -15.81
N GLN A 159 -9.14 -0.72 -16.42
CA GLN A 159 -7.94 -1.47 -16.76
C GLN A 159 -7.00 -0.64 -17.65
N ARG A 160 -7.53 0.00 -18.72
CA ARG A 160 -6.75 0.86 -19.61
C ARG A 160 -6.16 2.07 -18.86
N ASP A 161 -6.97 2.75 -18.04
CA ASP A 161 -6.53 3.94 -17.32
C ASP A 161 -5.43 3.62 -16.30
N ILE A 162 -5.62 2.56 -15.51
CA ILE A 162 -4.62 2.11 -14.51
C ILE A 162 -3.34 1.63 -15.20
N SER A 163 -3.45 0.86 -16.30
CA SER A 163 -2.29 0.38 -17.06
C SER A 163 -1.50 1.55 -17.65
N LYS A 164 -2.18 2.52 -18.25
CA LYS A 164 -1.52 3.69 -18.82
C LYS A 164 -0.80 4.51 -17.74
N GLU A 165 -1.46 4.82 -16.63
CA GLU A 165 -0.84 5.54 -15.52
C GLU A 165 0.37 4.76 -14.97
N THR A 166 0.28 3.44 -14.89
CA THR A 166 1.40 2.60 -14.43
C THR A 166 2.59 2.70 -15.38
N LEU A 167 2.39 2.62 -16.68
CA LEU A 167 3.45 2.73 -17.69
C LEU A 167 4.04 4.14 -17.78
N ASP A 168 3.19 5.16 -17.67
CA ASP A 168 3.61 6.56 -17.86
C ASP A 168 4.31 7.13 -16.62
N VAL A 169 3.98 6.65 -15.41
CA VAL A 169 4.45 7.25 -14.15
C VAL A 169 5.19 6.25 -13.26
N TYR A 170 4.51 5.16 -12.86
CA TYR A 170 5.05 4.27 -11.81
C TYR A 170 6.21 3.40 -12.30
N ALA A 171 6.15 2.85 -13.51
CA ALA A 171 7.22 2.00 -14.04
C ALA A 171 8.54 2.77 -14.28
N PRO A 172 8.55 3.99 -14.87
CA PRO A 172 9.76 4.81 -14.95
C PRO A 172 10.32 5.19 -13.56
N LEU A 173 9.45 5.42 -12.57
CA LEU A 173 9.87 5.75 -11.21
C LEU A 173 10.53 4.54 -10.54
N ALA A 174 9.90 3.36 -10.59
CA ALA A 174 10.46 2.11 -10.05
C ALA A 174 11.83 1.80 -10.69
N HIS A 175 11.93 1.90 -12.03
CA HIS A 175 13.18 1.69 -12.74
C HIS A 175 14.32 2.62 -12.26
N ARG A 176 14.03 3.90 -12.00
CA ARG A 176 15.03 4.86 -11.47
C ARG A 176 15.44 4.55 -10.03
N LEU A 177 14.58 3.91 -9.26
CA LEU A 177 14.87 3.48 -7.88
C LEU A 177 15.57 2.11 -7.84
N GLY A 178 15.73 1.43 -8.97
CA GLY A 178 16.33 0.11 -9.04
C GLY A 178 15.43 -1.02 -8.54
N ILE A 179 14.11 -0.81 -8.58
CA ILE A 179 13.09 -1.76 -8.12
C ILE A 179 12.39 -2.39 -9.32
#